data_1044dfcc0b02bed2ab6fee0796eb7a33
#
_entry.id   1044dfcc0b02bed2ab6fee0796eb7a33
#
_cell.length_a   1.000
_cell.length_b   1.000
_cell.length_c   1.000
_cell.angle_alpha   90.00
_cell.angle_beta   90.00
_cell.angle_gamma   90.00
#
_symmetry.space_group_name_H-M   'P 1'
#
loop_
_entity.id
_entity.type
_entity.pdbx_description
1 polymer ?
#
loop_
_entity_poly.entity_id
_entity_poly.type
_entity_poly.pdbx_seq_one_letter_code
_entity_poly.pdbx_strand_id
1 'polypeptide(L)'
;MPTLRRFLSLFGLGVMVFGHAFGQTGQASAPGFQGRITLALAGDAILTRRVMVFDNPGDAGFSGLVRLVRGADAAIINLEESLLRFSEFKGWAEAENGGNWEVAPPEMASELLAMGFDMFARANNHTTDFGVEGMRETDRLLDHLGVPHAGSGENLGQASRPAYLDTARGRVALISLTTSFPPMSRAGQSRPDMVGRPGVNAVRLHRTIEVDPTTFETLRQLSPIWNRTAPPDPDVVSFKLIETAGAIEVKRSDRTAAYERVNRRDQDRVLREVTNASRLADFVVVSIHGHQPGNYSVEPPDWMRALAKACIDAGATLIAVHGPHQLRGIEIYKDRPILYSIGNFFFQNETIDPEPADRYEAAGLGPDALVSDYLLAKENESKGFPSSPKWFESVLALPAFEKGVLSEMRLVPLDLGQTMPLPQRGTARLAESGKARAILERLQALCAPFGTRLEIEHGLGVWRRPPAATKAHLP
;
A
#
# COMPACT_ATOMS: atom_id res chain seq x y z
N MET A 1 -5.50 42.19 -66.47
CA MET A 1 -4.60 41.90 -67.62
C MET A 1 -3.30 42.69 -67.40
N PRO A 2 -2.10 42.11 -67.52
CA PRO A 2 -1.66 40.81 -68.05
C PRO A 2 -0.81 39.98 -67.11
N THR A 3 -0.87 38.74 -67.32
CA THR A 3 -0.01 37.68 -67.91
C THR A 3 1.06 37.03 -66.99
N LEU A 4 0.75 35.86 -66.73
CA LEU A 4 1.51 34.60 -66.53
C LEU A 4 2.96 34.59 -66.99
N ARG A 5 3.89 34.06 -66.21
CA ARG A 5 4.94 33.14 -66.67
C ARG A 5 5.30 32.12 -65.61
N ARG A 6 5.18 30.83 -65.95
CA ARG A 6 5.62 29.63 -65.27
C ARG A 6 7.15 29.49 -65.23
N PHE A 7 7.69 29.04 -64.14
CA PHE A 7 8.97 28.30 -64.12
C PHE A 7 8.79 26.98 -63.35
N LEU A 8 8.85 25.88 -64.11
CA LEU A 8 9.10 24.56 -63.58
C LEU A 8 10.60 24.41 -63.29
N SER A 9 10.95 24.02 -62.06
CA SER A 9 12.22 23.41 -61.77
C SER A 9 11.95 22.11 -61.05
N LEU A 10 12.31 20.99 -61.72
CA LEU A 10 12.40 19.63 -61.13
C LEU A 10 13.48 19.64 -60.07
N PHE A 11 13.13 19.28 -58.84
CA PHE A 11 14.06 18.78 -57.85
C PHE A 11 13.68 17.31 -57.53
N GLY A 12 14.58 16.39 -57.93
CA GLY A 12 14.48 14.99 -57.57
C GLY A 12 14.69 14.79 -56.08
N LEU A 13 13.66 14.25 -55.42
CA LEU A 13 13.76 13.83 -54.01
C LEU A 13 14.33 12.43 -53.96
N GLY A 14 15.61 12.33 -53.64
CA GLY A 14 16.23 11.05 -53.24
C GLY A 14 15.73 10.65 -51.87
N VAL A 15 14.90 9.60 -51.77
CA VAL A 15 14.53 8.97 -50.52
C VAL A 15 15.71 8.15 -49.99
N MET A 16 16.47 8.74 -49.05
CA MET A 16 17.38 7.95 -48.22
C MET A 16 16.59 7.23 -47.14
N VAL A 17 16.41 5.91 -47.28
CA VAL A 17 15.91 5.04 -46.24
C VAL A 17 17.04 4.86 -45.24
N PHE A 18 17.02 5.59 -44.13
CA PHE A 18 17.81 5.30 -42.94
C PHE A 18 17.19 4.11 -42.23
N GLY A 19 17.70 2.93 -42.48
CA GLY A 19 17.45 1.76 -41.66
C GLY A 19 18.05 1.99 -40.27
N HIS A 20 17.22 2.33 -39.29
CA HIS A 20 17.62 2.28 -37.89
C HIS A 20 17.66 0.82 -37.46
N ALA A 21 18.86 0.24 -37.47
CA ALA A 21 19.14 -0.96 -36.71
C ALA A 21 19.04 -0.59 -35.22
N PHE A 22 17.96 -1.02 -34.56
CA PHE A 22 17.90 -1.04 -33.11
C PHE A 22 18.91 -2.09 -32.64
N GLY A 23 20.14 -1.67 -32.47
CA GLY A 23 21.12 -2.41 -31.71
C GLY A 23 20.60 -2.50 -30.27
N GLN A 24 20.50 -3.71 -29.73
CA GLN A 24 20.40 -3.94 -28.29
C GLN A 24 21.66 -3.35 -27.65
N THR A 25 21.62 -2.08 -27.28
CA THR A 25 22.60 -1.51 -26.35
C THR A 25 22.33 -2.15 -25.01
N GLY A 26 23.25 -3.01 -24.56
CA GLY A 26 23.27 -3.51 -23.21
C GLY A 26 23.04 -2.30 -22.27
N GLN A 27 22.04 -2.43 -21.38
CA GLN A 27 21.78 -1.44 -20.36
C GLN A 27 23.05 -1.29 -19.50
N ALA A 28 23.79 -0.21 -19.72
CA ALA A 28 24.68 0.29 -18.70
C ALA A 28 23.79 0.75 -17.56
N SER A 29 23.67 -0.07 -16.50
CA SER A 29 23.10 0.37 -15.24
C SER A 29 23.87 1.62 -14.83
N ALA A 30 23.16 2.70 -14.49
CA ALA A 30 23.77 3.84 -13.82
C ALA A 30 24.66 3.30 -12.68
N PRO A 31 25.84 3.89 -12.41
CA PRO A 31 26.70 3.43 -11.33
C PRO A 31 25.89 3.46 -10.05
N GLY A 32 25.47 2.28 -9.58
CA GLY A 32 24.64 2.14 -8.39
C GLY A 32 25.32 2.75 -7.18
N PHE A 33 24.54 3.22 -6.25
CA PHE A 33 25.03 3.76 -4.97
C PHE A 33 26.02 2.77 -4.33
N GLN A 34 27.21 3.24 -4.00
CA GLN A 34 28.33 2.41 -3.51
C GLN A 34 28.39 2.34 -1.98
N GLY A 35 27.54 3.09 -1.28
CA GLY A 35 27.51 3.14 0.18
C GLY A 35 26.57 2.12 0.82
N ARG A 36 26.32 2.34 2.11
CA ARG A 36 25.30 1.67 2.90
C ARG A 36 24.16 2.65 3.19
N ILE A 37 22.91 2.21 2.99
CA ILE A 37 21.70 2.90 3.41
C ILE A 37 20.84 1.97 4.26
N THR A 38 20.19 2.50 5.27
CA THR A 38 19.18 1.80 6.08
C THR A 38 17.86 2.53 5.93
N LEU A 39 16.81 1.79 5.54
CA LEU A 39 15.44 2.30 5.52
C LEU A 39 14.72 1.83 6.78
N ALA A 40 13.78 2.64 7.29
CA ALA A 40 12.80 2.22 8.26
C ALA A 40 11.44 2.11 7.59
N LEU A 41 10.80 0.95 7.70
CA LEU A 41 9.46 0.71 7.15
C LEU A 41 8.53 0.37 8.29
N ALA A 42 7.51 1.20 8.45
CA ALA A 42 6.43 1.01 9.39
C ALA A 42 5.14 0.60 8.66
N GLY A 43 4.26 -0.07 9.40
CA GLY A 43 2.96 -0.52 8.90
C GLY A 43 1.92 0.60 8.80
N ASP A 44 0.66 0.23 9.05
CA ASP A 44 -0.48 1.12 8.95
C ASP A 44 -0.51 2.10 10.13
N ALA A 45 -0.71 3.38 9.83
CA ALA A 45 -0.87 4.45 10.82
C ALA A 45 -2.32 4.96 10.81
N ILE A 46 -3.06 4.56 11.84
CA ILE A 46 -4.34 5.12 12.25
C ILE A 46 -4.08 5.81 13.59
N LEU A 47 -3.76 7.11 13.55
CA LEU A 47 -3.23 7.87 14.66
C LEU A 47 -4.16 9.04 15.01
N THR A 48 -5.03 8.87 15.97
CA THR A 48 -6.03 9.88 16.36
C THR A 48 -5.60 10.78 17.50
N ARG A 49 -4.53 10.42 18.22
CA ARG A 49 -4.08 11.13 19.44
C ARG A 49 -2.57 11.36 19.39
N ARG A 50 -2.13 12.41 20.08
CA ARG A 50 -0.72 12.75 20.22
C ARG A 50 0.06 11.62 20.92
N VAL A 51 1.19 11.22 20.32
CA VAL A 51 2.03 10.12 20.81
C VAL A 51 3.41 10.58 21.29
N MET A 52 3.88 11.72 20.81
CA MET A 52 5.19 12.25 21.25
C MET A 52 5.24 12.63 22.73
N VAL A 53 4.09 12.69 23.40
CA VAL A 53 4.01 12.80 24.86
C VAL A 53 4.63 11.60 25.59
N PHE A 54 4.74 10.45 24.92
CA PHE A 54 5.39 9.24 25.40
C PHE A 54 6.91 9.20 25.13
N ASP A 55 7.46 10.14 24.36
CA ASP A 55 8.91 10.24 24.15
C ASP A 55 9.58 10.87 25.37
N ASN A 56 9.64 10.10 26.44
CA ASN A 56 10.20 10.51 27.71
C ASN A 56 10.84 9.31 28.44
N PRO A 57 11.67 9.54 29.46
CA PRO A 57 12.36 8.46 30.19
C PRO A 57 11.44 7.44 30.87
N GLY A 58 10.17 7.79 31.11
CA GLY A 58 9.18 6.89 31.72
C GLY A 58 8.62 5.85 30.75
N ASP A 59 8.76 6.04 29.43
CA ASP A 59 8.38 5.08 28.39
C ASP A 59 9.59 4.72 27.50
N ALA A 60 10.46 3.87 28.04
CA ALA A 60 11.68 3.45 27.34
C ALA A 60 11.36 2.66 26.05
N GLY A 61 10.22 1.99 25.98
CA GLY A 61 9.76 1.26 24.79
C GLY A 61 9.43 2.21 23.65
N PHE A 62 8.69 3.28 23.91
CA PHE A 62 8.35 4.29 22.92
C PHE A 62 9.60 5.12 22.51
N SER A 63 10.33 5.65 23.48
CA SER A 63 11.54 6.43 23.19
C SER A 63 12.63 5.61 22.47
N GLY A 64 12.71 4.30 22.75
CA GLY A 64 13.57 3.36 22.02
C GLY A 64 13.17 3.23 20.57
N LEU A 65 11.84 3.11 20.29
CA LEU A 65 11.29 3.04 18.96
C LEU A 65 11.56 4.33 18.16
N VAL A 66 11.31 5.49 18.75
CA VAL A 66 11.61 6.81 18.15
C VAL A 66 13.09 6.90 17.74
N ARG A 67 14.01 6.47 18.60
CA ARG A 67 15.45 6.45 18.25
C ARG A 67 15.76 5.56 17.06
N LEU A 68 15.09 4.41 16.91
CA LEU A 68 15.28 3.51 15.77
C LEU A 68 14.76 4.10 14.47
N VAL A 69 13.60 4.74 14.49
CA VAL A 69 13.03 5.42 13.31
C VAL A 69 13.97 6.56 12.88
N ARG A 70 14.34 7.47 13.80
CA ARG A 70 15.25 8.60 13.53
C ARG A 70 16.66 8.16 13.13
N GLY A 71 17.08 6.96 13.50
CA GLY A 71 18.38 6.40 13.16
C GLY A 71 18.49 5.81 11.76
N ALA A 72 17.39 5.72 11.01
CA ALA A 72 17.39 5.31 9.62
C ALA A 72 17.74 6.49 8.70
N ASP A 73 18.22 6.19 7.50
CA ASP A 73 18.53 7.20 6.47
C ASP A 73 17.27 7.75 5.79
N ALA A 74 16.18 6.96 5.77
CA ALA A 74 14.85 7.36 5.40
C ALA A 74 13.81 6.46 6.08
N ALA A 75 12.71 7.04 6.57
CA ALA A 75 11.62 6.34 7.24
C ALA A 75 10.30 6.53 6.50
N ILE A 76 9.60 5.43 6.24
CA ILE A 76 8.38 5.38 5.42
C ILE A 76 7.25 4.74 6.21
N ILE A 77 6.04 5.31 6.13
CA ILE A 77 4.84 4.82 6.80
C ILE A 77 3.62 4.89 5.86
N ASN A 78 2.65 4.00 6.03
CA ASN A 78 1.35 4.12 5.39
C ASN A 78 0.41 4.96 6.25
N LEU A 79 0.06 6.16 5.78
CA LEU A 79 -0.91 7.04 6.45
C LEU A 79 -2.31 6.62 6.00
N GLU A 80 -2.99 5.84 6.86
CA GLU A 80 -4.26 5.18 6.55
C GLU A 80 -5.45 5.93 7.16
N GLU A 81 -5.45 7.25 6.98
CA GLU A 81 -6.50 8.13 7.50
C GLU A 81 -6.56 9.44 6.72
N SER A 82 -7.64 10.19 6.91
CA SER A 82 -7.79 11.57 6.50
C SER A 82 -7.40 12.50 7.66
N LEU A 83 -6.62 13.55 7.37
CA LEU A 83 -6.23 14.54 8.37
C LEU A 83 -7.05 15.81 8.19
N LEU A 84 -8.04 16.02 9.06
CA LEU A 84 -9.04 17.06 8.94
C LEU A 84 -9.24 17.82 10.25
N ARG A 85 -9.54 19.13 10.12
CA ARG A 85 -10.09 19.93 11.21
C ARG A 85 -11.56 20.22 10.91
N PHE A 86 -12.48 19.50 11.54
CA PHE A 86 -13.92 19.59 11.23
C PHE A 86 -14.51 21.00 11.33
N SER A 87 -13.99 21.85 12.23
CA SER A 87 -14.42 23.26 12.31
C SER A 87 -14.11 24.07 11.04
N GLU A 88 -13.19 23.62 10.21
CA GLU A 88 -12.73 24.29 9.00
C GLU A 88 -13.10 23.51 7.74
N PHE A 89 -13.28 22.21 7.84
CA PHE A 89 -13.61 21.31 6.74
C PHE A 89 -14.98 21.63 6.13
N LYS A 90 -15.05 21.70 4.81
CA LYS A 90 -16.26 22.06 4.05
C LYS A 90 -16.90 20.88 3.31
N GLY A 91 -16.42 19.69 3.54
CA GLY A 91 -16.95 18.44 3.00
C GLY A 91 -17.79 17.66 4.00
N TRP A 92 -17.98 16.43 3.71
CA TRP A 92 -18.76 15.46 4.50
C TRP A 92 -18.10 14.08 4.47
N ALA A 93 -18.55 13.17 5.32
CA ALA A 93 -18.21 11.76 5.25
C ALA A 93 -18.88 11.12 4.02
N GLU A 94 -18.13 10.33 3.25
CA GLU A 94 -18.68 9.62 2.10
C GLU A 94 -19.55 8.43 2.54
N ALA A 95 -20.63 8.15 1.81
CA ALA A 95 -21.49 7.00 2.07
C ALA A 95 -20.77 5.66 1.85
N GLU A 96 -19.82 5.63 0.91
CA GLU A 96 -18.95 4.49 0.60
C GLU A 96 -17.56 4.77 1.18
N ASN A 97 -17.22 4.13 2.27
CA ASN A 97 -15.94 4.30 2.98
C ASN A 97 -15.01 3.09 2.82
N GLY A 98 -13.85 3.16 3.44
CA GLY A 98 -12.84 2.10 3.44
C GLY A 98 -13.13 0.91 4.38
N GLY A 99 -14.30 0.87 5.00
CA GLY A 99 -14.71 -0.09 6.03
C GLY A 99 -15.00 0.57 7.38
N ASN A 100 -14.52 1.77 7.56
CA ASN A 100 -14.77 2.72 8.66
C ASN A 100 -14.46 4.13 8.11
N TRP A 101 -14.74 5.19 8.86
CA TRP A 101 -14.33 6.57 8.52
C TRP A 101 -13.10 6.93 9.36
N GLU A 102 -11.91 6.70 8.79
CA GLU A 102 -10.65 6.97 9.48
C GLU A 102 -10.27 8.45 9.36
N VAL A 103 -10.27 9.14 10.48
CA VAL A 103 -10.00 10.58 10.54
C VAL A 103 -9.25 10.95 11.80
N ALA A 104 -8.36 11.94 11.67
CA ALA A 104 -7.58 12.47 12.77
C ALA A 104 -7.34 13.97 12.63
N PRO A 105 -7.00 14.67 13.72
CA PRO A 105 -6.57 16.06 13.66
C PRO A 105 -5.30 16.25 12.81
N PRO A 106 -5.15 17.38 12.09
CA PRO A 106 -3.99 17.66 11.23
C PRO A 106 -2.64 17.58 11.94
N GLU A 107 -2.63 17.82 13.26
CA GLU A 107 -1.43 17.74 14.09
C GLU A 107 -0.78 16.37 14.11
N MET A 108 -1.50 15.32 13.73
CA MET A 108 -0.97 13.95 13.69
C MET A 108 0.14 13.80 12.63
N ALA A 109 0.08 14.55 11.52
CA ALA A 109 1.22 14.62 10.60
C ALA A 109 2.50 15.10 11.29
N SER A 110 2.40 16.12 12.15
CA SER A 110 3.53 16.64 12.91
C SER A 110 4.05 15.65 13.96
N GLU A 111 3.18 14.85 14.56
CA GLU A 111 3.59 13.77 15.48
C GLU A 111 4.42 12.70 14.73
N LEU A 112 3.99 12.28 13.53
CA LEU A 112 4.74 11.34 12.69
C LEU A 112 6.10 11.91 12.24
N LEU A 113 6.13 13.18 11.83
CA LEU A 113 7.39 13.87 11.49
C LEU A 113 8.33 13.96 12.70
N ALA A 114 7.78 14.29 13.87
CA ALA A 114 8.56 14.35 15.11
C ALA A 114 9.12 12.98 15.51
N MET A 115 8.45 11.87 15.17
CA MET A 115 8.99 10.52 15.32
C MET A 115 10.16 10.23 14.37
N GLY A 116 10.29 10.96 13.28
CA GLY A 116 11.33 10.78 12.27
C GLY A 116 10.87 10.12 10.99
N PHE A 117 9.57 10.06 10.71
CA PHE A 117 9.07 9.60 9.41
C PHE A 117 9.24 10.69 8.34
N ASP A 118 9.76 10.31 7.18
CA ASP A 118 10.13 11.22 6.11
C ASP A 118 9.20 11.16 4.90
N MET A 119 8.57 10.00 4.63
CA MET A 119 7.74 9.78 3.45
C MET A 119 6.45 9.04 3.81
N PHE A 120 5.32 9.46 3.23
CA PHE A 120 4.01 8.87 3.52
C PHE A 120 3.39 8.21 2.30
N ALA A 121 3.01 6.93 2.43
CA ALA A 121 2.17 6.25 1.46
C ALA A 121 0.71 6.64 1.69
N ARG A 122 0.01 7.03 0.63
CA ARG A 122 -1.36 7.58 0.68
C ARG A 122 -2.38 6.79 -0.13
N ALA A 123 -1.96 5.78 -0.91
CA ALA A 123 -2.91 4.94 -1.63
C ALA A 123 -3.41 3.81 -0.72
N ASN A 124 -4.54 4.02 -0.05
CA ASN A 124 -5.24 3.04 0.76
C ASN A 124 -6.76 3.19 0.64
N ASN A 125 -7.52 2.36 1.34
CA ASN A 125 -8.98 2.37 1.31
C ASN A 125 -9.59 3.57 2.07
N HIS A 126 -8.86 4.20 3.00
CA HIS A 126 -9.33 5.30 3.85
C HIS A 126 -8.99 6.70 3.34
N THR A 127 -8.25 6.79 2.24
CA THR A 127 -7.80 8.09 1.68
C THR A 127 -8.96 9.02 1.33
N THR A 128 -10.12 8.48 0.99
CA THR A 128 -11.30 9.24 0.54
C THR A 128 -12.53 9.02 1.41
N ASP A 129 -12.38 8.65 2.67
CA ASP A 129 -13.50 8.49 3.60
C ASP A 129 -14.31 9.79 3.79
N PHE A 130 -13.65 10.92 3.55
CA PHE A 130 -14.26 12.26 3.56
C PHE A 130 -14.21 12.88 2.14
N GLY A 131 -14.40 12.08 1.12
CA GLY A 131 -14.45 12.49 -0.26
C GLY A 131 -13.13 12.95 -0.85
N VAL A 132 -13.22 13.51 -2.04
CA VAL A 132 -12.10 14.16 -2.72
C VAL A 132 -11.61 15.38 -1.93
N GLU A 133 -12.51 16.06 -1.25
CA GLU A 133 -12.22 17.23 -0.42
C GLU A 133 -11.33 16.85 0.77
N GLY A 134 -11.65 15.75 1.46
CA GLY A 134 -10.84 15.23 2.57
C GLY A 134 -9.46 14.75 2.12
N MET A 135 -9.39 14.06 0.99
CA MET A 135 -8.12 13.69 0.36
C MET A 135 -7.26 14.93 0.06
N ARG A 136 -7.85 15.95 -0.58
CA ARG A 136 -7.16 17.19 -0.92
C ARG A 136 -6.68 17.98 0.28
N GLU A 137 -7.48 18.00 1.35
CA GLU A 137 -7.11 18.67 2.59
C GLU A 137 -5.87 18.02 3.20
N THR A 138 -5.87 16.69 3.28
CA THR A 138 -4.71 15.92 3.76
C THR A 138 -3.49 16.13 2.86
N ASP A 139 -3.64 16.04 1.53
CA ASP A 139 -2.52 16.22 0.60
C ASP A 139 -1.94 17.65 0.67
N ARG A 140 -2.80 18.70 0.77
CA ARG A 140 -2.34 20.09 0.97
C ARG A 140 -1.59 20.28 2.29
N LEU A 141 -2.04 19.64 3.36
CA LEU A 141 -1.34 19.66 4.64
C LEU A 141 0.08 19.06 4.50
N LEU A 142 0.20 17.90 3.86
CA LEU A 142 1.49 17.24 3.65
C LEU A 142 2.41 18.07 2.74
N ASP A 143 1.86 18.68 1.68
CA ASP A 143 2.58 19.63 0.81
C ASP A 143 3.09 20.84 1.60
N HIS A 144 2.24 21.43 2.46
CA HIS A 144 2.61 22.57 3.32
C HIS A 144 3.74 22.22 4.30
N LEU A 145 3.71 21.02 4.84
CA LEU A 145 4.76 20.49 5.73
C LEU A 145 6.03 20.05 4.96
N GLY A 146 5.99 20.04 3.63
CA GLY A 146 7.10 19.61 2.78
C GLY A 146 7.34 18.10 2.83
N VAL A 147 6.31 17.30 3.15
CA VAL A 147 6.43 15.84 3.28
C VAL A 147 6.24 15.17 1.92
N PRO A 148 7.25 14.47 1.37
CA PRO A 148 7.06 13.64 0.19
C PRO A 148 6.01 12.56 0.44
N HIS A 149 4.95 12.55 -0.36
CA HIS A 149 3.88 11.56 -0.27
C HIS A 149 3.44 11.09 -1.66
N ALA A 150 2.94 9.88 -1.77
CA ALA A 150 2.57 9.26 -3.02
C ALA A 150 1.28 8.44 -2.90
N GLY A 151 0.50 8.37 -3.97
CA GLY A 151 -0.64 7.46 -4.04
C GLY A 151 -2.00 8.15 -4.20
N SER A 152 -2.09 9.46 -3.99
CA SER A 152 -3.26 10.30 -4.22
C SER A 152 -2.96 11.41 -5.23
N GLY A 153 -3.97 12.04 -5.79
CA GLY A 153 -3.78 13.16 -6.71
C GLY A 153 -5.04 13.55 -7.48
N GLU A 154 -4.95 14.68 -8.19
CA GLU A 154 -6.04 15.28 -8.97
C GLU A 154 -6.44 14.47 -10.22
N ASN A 155 -5.65 13.50 -10.60
CA ASN A 155 -5.91 12.54 -11.68
C ASN A 155 -4.97 11.34 -11.56
N LEU A 156 -5.21 10.30 -12.36
CA LEU A 156 -4.41 9.08 -12.33
C LEU A 156 -2.92 9.31 -12.60
N GLY A 157 -2.57 10.28 -13.44
CA GLY A 157 -1.17 10.62 -13.70
C GLY A 157 -0.46 11.15 -12.45
N GLN A 158 -1.12 12.03 -11.69
CA GLN A 158 -0.60 12.52 -10.41
C GLN A 158 -0.62 11.44 -9.33
N ALA A 159 -1.73 10.73 -9.16
CA ALA A 159 -1.86 9.68 -8.15
C ALA A 159 -0.85 8.53 -8.33
N SER A 160 -0.44 8.23 -9.57
CA SER A 160 0.55 7.16 -9.83
C SER A 160 2.02 7.64 -9.82
N ARG A 161 2.26 8.94 -9.74
CA ARG A 161 3.60 9.53 -9.76
C ARG A 161 4.39 9.12 -8.50
N PRO A 162 5.69 8.76 -8.64
CA PRO A 162 6.56 8.58 -7.50
C PRO A 162 6.78 9.90 -6.74
N ALA A 163 6.86 9.82 -5.41
CA ALA A 163 7.46 10.86 -4.57
C ALA A 163 8.95 10.57 -4.37
N TYR A 164 9.76 11.61 -4.20
CA TYR A 164 11.21 11.47 -4.06
C TYR A 164 11.70 12.17 -2.80
N LEU A 165 12.65 11.53 -2.13
CA LEU A 165 13.38 12.07 -1.00
C LEU A 165 14.88 11.99 -1.29
N ASP A 166 15.57 13.12 -1.23
CA ASP A 166 17.03 13.18 -1.33
C ASP A 166 17.62 13.05 0.09
N THR A 167 18.45 12.03 0.29
CA THR A 167 19.18 11.79 1.56
C THR A 167 20.69 11.93 1.34
N ALA A 168 21.45 12.03 2.42
CA ALA A 168 22.92 11.99 2.34
C ALA A 168 23.45 10.64 1.78
N ARG A 169 22.61 9.61 1.70
CA ARG A 169 22.96 8.25 1.28
C ARG A 169 22.36 7.86 -0.07
N GLY A 170 21.78 8.79 -0.80
CA GLY A 170 21.15 8.55 -2.10
C GLY A 170 19.69 8.97 -2.13
N ARG A 171 19.09 8.89 -3.30
CA ARG A 171 17.71 9.27 -3.55
C ARG A 171 16.77 8.08 -3.39
N VAL A 172 15.72 8.24 -2.59
CA VAL A 172 14.66 7.26 -2.39
C VAL A 172 13.43 7.69 -3.16
N ALA A 173 12.82 6.78 -3.93
CA ALA A 173 11.53 6.96 -4.57
C ALA A 173 10.48 6.10 -3.85
N LEU A 174 9.31 6.67 -3.57
CA LEU A 174 8.13 5.98 -3.06
C LEU A 174 7.05 5.96 -4.12
N ILE A 175 6.59 4.78 -4.48
CA ILE A 175 5.37 4.56 -5.27
C ILE A 175 4.35 3.91 -4.34
N SER A 176 3.17 4.50 -4.21
CA SER A 176 2.08 3.95 -3.40
C SER A 176 0.90 3.60 -4.29
N LEU A 177 0.32 2.41 -4.09
CA LEU A 177 -0.84 1.92 -4.82
C LEU A 177 -1.76 1.10 -3.91
N THR A 178 -3.04 1.00 -4.27
CA THR A 178 -4.01 0.20 -3.52
C THR A 178 -4.82 -0.72 -4.41
N THR A 179 -5.13 -1.91 -3.89
CA THR A 179 -6.07 -2.88 -4.48
C THR A 179 -7.38 -2.96 -3.70
N SER A 180 -7.45 -2.29 -2.54
CA SER A 180 -8.63 -2.13 -1.71
C SER A 180 -9.05 -0.66 -1.74
N PHE A 181 -10.21 -0.36 -2.29
CA PHE A 181 -10.72 1.00 -2.43
C PHE A 181 -12.22 1.01 -2.71
N PRO A 182 -12.98 1.98 -2.20
CA PRO A 182 -14.34 2.25 -2.67
C PRO A 182 -14.34 2.64 -4.16
N PRO A 183 -15.35 2.29 -4.94
CA PRO A 183 -15.34 2.49 -6.40
C PRO A 183 -15.07 3.92 -6.85
N MET A 184 -15.59 4.93 -6.11
CA MET A 184 -15.41 6.34 -6.42
C MET A 184 -14.01 6.86 -6.09
N SER A 185 -13.28 6.22 -5.19
CA SER A 185 -11.94 6.64 -4.75
C SER A 185 -10.89 6.56 -5.86
N ARG A 186 -11.14 5.78 -6.90
CA ARG A 186 -10.18 5.54 -7.97
C ARG A 186 -9.94 6.78 -8.81
N ALA A 187 -8.69 7.22 -8.91
CA ALA A 187 -8.28 8.28 -9.82
C ALA A 187 -8.57 7.91 -11.29
N GLY A 188 -9.01 8.89 -12.07
CA GLY A 188 -9.30 8.75 -13.50
C GLY A 188 -8.23 9.38 -14.37
N GLN A 189 -7.95 8.77 -15.53
CA GLN A 189 -7.02 9.31 -16.51
C GLN A 189 -7.58 10.57 -17.18
N SER A 190 -6.75 11.60 -17.33
CA SER A 190 -7.09 12.76 -18.15
C SER A 190 -7.06 12.44 -19.64
N ARG A 191 -7.88 13.14 -20.41
CA ARG A 191 -7.87 13.16 -21.87
C ARG A 191 -7.74 14.61 -22.37
N PRO A 192 -7.41 14.84 -23.64
CA PRO A 192 -7.36 16.21 -24.18
C PRO A 192 -8.67 16.98 -24.03
N ASP A 193 -9.81 16.26 -24.06
CA ASP A 193 -11.17 16.79 -24.03
C ASP A 193 -11.87 16.63 -22.68
N MET A 194 -11.23 15.98 -21.68
CA MET A 194 -11.83 15.71 -20.38
C MET A 194 -10.79 15.66 -19.27
N VAL A 195 -11.02 16.40 -18.20
CA VAL A 195 -10.17 16.34 -17.00
C VAL A 195 -10.25 14.96 -16.36
N GLY A 196 -9.15 14.53 -15.75
CA GLY A 196 -9.12 13.29 -14.95
C GLY A 196 -9.88 13.47 -13.64
N ARG A 197 -10.33 12.36 -13.07
CA ARG A 197 -10.97 12.36 -11.76
C ARG A 197 -9.90 12.27 -10.68
N PRO A 198 -9.98 13.12 -9.62
CA PRO A 198 -9.17 12.97 -8.42
C PRO A 198 -9.39 11.63 -7.73
N GLY A 199 -8.39 11.17 -6.98
CA GLY A 199 -8.49 9.93 -6.20
C GLY A 199 -7.16 9.23 -6.00
N VAL A 200 -7.23 7.95 -5.65
CA VAL A 200 -6.07 7.12 -5.33
C VAL A 200 -5.52 6.36 -6.54
N ASN A 201 -4.24 6.00 -6.47
CA ASN A 201 -3.56 5.11 -7.41
C ASN A 201 -4.06 3.67 -7.26
N ALA A 202 -5.27 3.43 -7.74
CA ALA A 202 -5.93 2.14 -7.64
C ALA A 202 -5.42 1.15 -8.70
N VAL A 203 -5.28 -0.10 -8.27
CA VAL A 203 -5.02 -1.27 -9.13
C VAL A 203 -6.19 -2.21 -9.03
N ARG A 204 -6.92 -2.36 -10.13
CA ARG A 204 -8.14 -3.18 -10.19
C ARG A 204 -7.80 -4.66 -10.22
N LEU A 205 -8.68 -5.44 -9.60
CA LEU A 205 -8.67 -6.89 -9.66
C LEU A 205 -9.85 -7.39 -10.48
N HIS A 206 -9.62 -8.37 -11.32
CA HIS A 206 -10.67 -9.16 -11.97
C HIS A 206 -10.88 -10.43 -11.16
N ARG A 207 -12.11 -10.62 -10.68
CA ARG A 207 -12.51 -11.79 -9.91
C ARG A 207 -13.23 -12.77 -10.81
N THR A 208 -12.79 -14.03 -10.78
CA THR A 208 -13.41 -15.12 -11.54
C THR A 208 -13.75 -16.25 -10.58
N ILE A 209 -14.98 -16.76 -10.69
CA ILE A 209 -15.44 -17.97 -10.00
C ILE A 209 -15.71 -19.02 -11.06
N GLU A 210 -15.10 -20.18 -10.96
CA GLU A 210 -15.38 -21.35 -11.76
C GLU A 210 -16.37 -22.23 -11.00
N VAL A 211 -17.44 -22.67 -11.65
CA VAL A 211 -18.47 -23.52 -11.05
C VAL A 211 -18.89 -24.64 -12.01
N ASP A 212 -19.39 -25.71 -11.45
CA ASP A 212 -19.96 -26.83 -12.22
C ASP A 212 -21.14 -26.40 -13.15
N PRO A 213 -21.46 -27.18 -14.18
CA PRO A 213 -22.48 -26.82 -15.17
C PRO A 213 -23.86 -26.55 -14.57
N THR A 214 -24.24 -27.26 -13.51
CA THR A 214 -25.56 -27.11 -12.86
C THR A 214 -25.65 -25.80 -12.12
N THR A 215 -24.64 -25.51 -11.31
CA THR A 215 -24.50 -24.22 -10.59
C THR A 215 -24.44 -23.06 -11.58
N PHE A 216 -23.66 -23.22 -12.67
CA PHE A 216 -23.54 -22.19 -13.71
C PHE A 216 -24.92 -21.88 -14.33
N GLU A 217 -25.69 -22.88 -14.68
CA GLU A 217 -27.03 -22.70 -15.31
C GLU A 217 -28.00 -21.99 -14.36
N THR A 218 -27.97 -22.33 -13.07
CA THR A 218 -28.74 -21.64 -12.04
C THR A 218 -28.39 -20.16 -11.96
N LEU A 219 -27.09 -19.85 -11.91
CA LEU A 219 -26.60 -18.46 -11.85
C LEU A 219 -26.92 -17.70 -13.15
N ARG A 220 -26.87 -18.38 -14.30
CA ARG A 220 -27.24 -17.81 -15.60
C ARG A 220 -28.69 -17.38 -15.64
N GLN A 221 -29.61 -18.19 -15.08
CA GLN A 221 -31.04 -17.87 -14.99
C GLN A 221 -31.33 -16.68 -14.07
N LEU A 222 -30.50 -16.49 -13.01
CA LEU A 222 -30.61 -15.36 -12.08
C LEU A 222 -29.96 -14.08 -12.63
N SER A 223 -29.02 -14.19 -13.54
CA SER A 223 -28.22 -13.09 -14.08
C SER A 223 -29.06 -11.90 -14.61
N PRO A 224 -30.24 -12.08 -15.27
CA PRO A 224 -31.06 -10.97 -15.73
C PRO A 224 -31.60 -10.07 -14.61
N ILE A 225 -31.64 -10.54 -13.34
CA ILE A 225 -32.09 -9.76 -12.20
C ILE A 225 -31.08 -8.62 -11.93
N TRP A 226 -29.77 -8.88 -12.15
CA TRP A 226 -28.70 -7.92 -11.90
C TRP A 226 -28.10 -7.29 -13.15
N ASN A 227 -28.29 -7.92 -14.34
CA ASN A 227 -27.70 -7.44 -15.58
C ASN A 227 -28.80 -7.01 -16.57
N ARG A 228 -28.67 -5.75 -17.03
CA ARG A 228 -29.57 -5.21 -18.07
C ARG A 228 -29.24 -5.70 -19.49
N THR A 229 -28.07 -6.26 -19.69
CA THR A 229 -27.54 -6.72 -20.97
C THR A 229 -27.01 -8.14 -20.83
N ALA A 230 -27.28 -8.98 -21.83
CA ALA A 230 -26.73 -10.32 -21.91
C ALA A 230 -25.18 -10.25 -22.00
N PRO A 231 -24.45 -11.16 -21.34
CA PRO A 231 -23.03 -11.27 -21.52
C PRO A 231 -22.69 -11.63 -22.97
N PRO A 232 -21.58 -11.13 -23.52
CA PRO A 232 -21.17 -11.43 -24.90
C PRO A 232 -20.70 -12.87 -25.09
N ASP A 233 -20.35 -13.56 -24.01
CA ASP A 233 -19.89 -14.95 -24.00
C ASP A 233 -20.95 -15.84 -23.30
N PRO A 234 -21.50 -16.88 -23.97
CA PRO A 234 -22.49 -17.76 -23.39
C PRO A 234 -21.97 -18.62 -22.23
N ASP A 235 -20.66 -18.80 -22.12
CA ASP A 235 -20.02 -19.58 -21.06
C ASP A 235 -19.52 -18.67 -19.89
N VAL A 236 -19.90 -17.39 -19.90
CA VAL A 236 -19.57 -16.43 -18.84
C VAL A 236 -20.84 -15.74 -18.37
N VAL A 237 -21.06 -15.75 -17.06
CA VAL A 237 -22.07 -14.89 -16.41
C VAL A 237 -21.34 -13.83 -15.61
N SER A 238 -21.70 -12.58 -15.81
CA SER A 238 -21.11 -11.46 -15.09
C SER A 238 -22.13 -10.86 -14.12
N PHE A 239 -21.78 -10.78 -12.85
CA PHE A 239 -22.54 -10.06 -11.83
C PHE A 239 -21.89 -8.70 -11.61
N LYS A 240 -22.49 -7.67 -12.17
CA LYS A 240 -22.18 -6.28 -11.85
C LYS A 240 -23.07 -5.84 -10.71
N LEU A 241 -22.54 -5.84 -9.51
CA LEU A 241 -23.12 -5.04 -8.44
C LEU A 241 -22.65 -3.60 -8.68
N ILE A 242 -23.58 -2.65 -8.77
CA ILE A 242 -23.26 -1.22 -8.94
C ILE A 242 -22.35 -0.73 -7.82
N GLU A 243 -22.47 -1.36 -6.66
CA GLU A 243 -21.83 -1.05 -5.39
C GLU A 243 -20.41 -1.63 -5.23
N THR A 244 -19.92 -2.40 -6.20
CA THR A 244 -18.59 -3.03 -6.08
C THR A 244 -17.61 -2.55 -7.14
N ALA A 245 -16.35 -2.45 -6.79
CA ALA A 245 -15.25 -2.00 -7.65
C ALA A 245 -14.99 -2.90 -8.87
N GLY A 246 -15.80 -3.92 -9.13
CA GLY A 246 -15.66 -4.79 -10.29
C GLY A 246 -16.76 -5.83 -10.44
N ALA A 247 -16.92 -6.34 -11.66
CA ALA A 247 -17.78 -7.48 -11.91
C ALA A 247 -17.12 -8.76 -11.42
N ILE A 248 -17.92 -9.65 -10.84
CA ILE A 248 -17.54 -11.05 -10.63
C ILE A 248 -17.92 -11.81 -11.91
N GLU A 249 -16.93 -12.40 -12.57
CA GLU A 249 -17.16 -13.31 -13.69
C GLU A 249 -17.37 -14.72 -13.15
N VAL A 250 -18.45 -15.36 -13.55
CA VAL A 250 -18.68 -16.78 -13.26
C VAL A 250 -18.52 -17.56 -14.55
N LYS A 251 -17.69 -18.58 -14.54
CA LYS A 251 -17.39 -19.44 -15.69
C LYS A 251 -17.82 -20.87 -15.44
N ARG A 252 -18.32 -21.52 -16.49
CA ARG A 252 -18.58 -22.96 -16.47
C ARG A 252 -17.27 -23.72 -16.45
N SER A 253 -17.14 -24.70 -15.55
CA SER A 253 -15.93 -25.52 -15.37
C SER A 253 -16.31 -26.89 -14.79
N ASP A 254 -15.40 -27.85 -14.86
CA ASP A 254 -15.54 -29.15 -14.20
C ASP A 254 -15.12 -29.11 -12.72
N ARG A 255 -14.69 -27.93 -12.25
CA ARG A 255 -14.25 -27.72 -10.86
C ARG A 255 -14.82 -26.43 -10.30
N THR A 256 -14.92 -26.35 -8.96
CA THR A 256 -15.19 -25.10 -8.26
C THR A 256 -13.89 -24.45 -7.84
N ALA A 257 -13.64 -23.23 -8.30
CA ALA A 257 -12.47 -22.43 -7.97
C ALA A 257 -12.81 -20.95 -7.96
N ALA A 258 -12.07 -20.16 -7.16
CA ALA A 258 -12.12 -18.71 -7.20
C ALA A 258 -10.70 -18.16 -7.27
N TYR A 259 -10.49 -17.18 -8.13
CA TYR A 259 -9.20 -16.52 -8.27
C TYR A 259 -9.35 -15.07 -8.70
N GLU A 260 -8.32 -14.28 -8.38
CA GLU A 260 -8.21 -12.89 -8.77
C GLU A 260 -7.00 -12.69 -9.68
N ARG A 261 -7.11 -11.74 -10.59
CA ARG A 261 -6.02 -11.31 -11.47
C ARG A 261 -5.94 -9.79 -11.50
N VAL A 262 -4.74 -9.27 -11.49
CA VAL A 262 -4.49 -7.84 -11.67
C VAL A 262 -4.94 -7.40 -13.06
N ASN A 263 -5.62 -6.26 -13.14
CA ASN A 263 -5.95 -5.65 -14.43
C ASN A 263 -4.67 -5.29 -15.18
N ARG A 264 -4.54 -5.80 -16.41
CA ARG A 264 -3.31 -5.67 -17.20
C ARG A 264 -2.87 -4.21 -17.43
N ARG A 265 -3.82 -3.33 -17.74
CA ARG A 265 -3.50 -1.91 -17.98
C ARG A 265 -2.97 -1.22 -16.71
N ASP A 266 -3.53 -1.58 -15.56
CA ASP A 266 -3.09 -1.04 -14.28
C ASP A 266 -1.71 -1.59 -13.91
N GLN A 267 -1.47 -2.89 -14.13
CA GLN A 267 -0.15 -3.51 -13.96
C GLN A 267 0.90 -2.86 -14.86
N ASP A 268 0.62 -2.71 -16.16
CA ASP A 268 1.55 -2.10 -17.12
C ASP A 268 1.90 -0.65 -16.71
N ARG A 269 0.93 0.10 -16.17
CA ARG A 269 1.15 1.45 -15.63
C ARG A 269 2.09 1.41 -14.44
N VAL A 270 1.82 0.56 -13.45
CA VAL A 270 2.68 0.43 -12.25
C VAL A 270 4.11 0.07 -12.63
N LEU A 271 4.30 -0.92 -13.51
CA LEU A 271 5.64 -1.34 -13.94
C LEU A 271 6.39 -0.23 -14.70
N ARG A 272 5.68 0.58 -15.49
CA ARG A 272 6.31 1.76 -16.13
C ARG A 272 6.77 2.78 -15.11
N GLU A 273 5.95 3.08 -14.09
CA GLU A 273 6.34 4.04 -13.04
C GLU A 273 7.53 3.50 -12.21
N VAL A 274 7.56 2.21 -11.90
CA VAL A 274 8.72 1.58 -11.24
C VAL A 274 9.98 1.71 -12.11
N THR A 275 9.86 1.41 -13.42
CA THR A 275 10.99 1.55 -14.35
C THR A 275 11.47 2.99 -14.47
N ASN A 276 10.56 3.97 -14.50
CA ASN A 276 10.92 5.38 -14.51
C ASN A 276 11.63 5.78 -13.21
N ALA A 277 11.05 5.40 -12.06
CA ALA A 277 11.62 5.70 -10.75
C ALA A 277 13.04 5.12 -10.59
N SER A 278 13.28 3.88 -11.07
CA SER A 278 14.58 3.23 -10.98
C SER A 278 15.70 3.89 -11.80
N ARG A 279 15.34 4.80 -12.72
CA ARG A 279 16.28 5.62 -13.48
C ARG A 279 16.57 6.98 -12.83
N LEU A 280 15.72 7.39 -11.87
CA LEU A 280 15.75 8.70 -11.24
C LEU A 280 16.09 8.64 -9.75
N ALA A 281 16.14 7.44 -9.17
CA ALA A 281 16.45 7.21 -7.77
C ALA A 281 17.34 5.98 -7.59
N ASP A 282 18.12 5.97 -6.51
CA ASP A 282 18.99 4.86 -6.13
C ASP A 282 18.20 3.71 -5.53
N PHE A 283 17.10 4.04 -4.83
CA PHE A 283 16.23 3.09 -4.14
C PHE A 283 14.77 3.35 -4.48
N VAL A 284 14.05 2.32 -4.91
CA VAL A 284 12.63 2.41 -5.24
C VAL A 284 11.83 1.52 -4.29
N VAL A 285 11.02 2.13 -3.46
CA VAL A 285 10.08 1.48 -2.56
C VAL A 285 8.70 1.49 -3.19
N VAL A 286 8.08 0.31 -3.33
CA VAL A 286 6.69 0.19 -3.76
C VAL A 286 5.85 -0.22 -2.56
N SER A 287 4.97 0.68 -2.12
CA SER A 287 3.98 0.45 -1.08
C SER A 287 2.68 -0.02 -1.74
N ILE A 288 2.19 -1.19 -1.34
CA ILE A 288 0.95 -1.79 -1.84
C ILE A 288 -0.02 -1.93 -0.68
N HIS A 289 -1.15 -1.24 -0.73
CA HIS A 289 -2.21 -1.43 0.25
C HIS A 289 -3.26 -2.40 -0.30
N GLY A 290 -3.57 -3.46 0.47
CA GLY A 290 -4.55 -4.44 0.01
C GLY A 290 -4.91 -5.48 1.06
N HIS A 291 -6.22 -5.60 1.33
CA HIS A 291 -6.76 -6.50 2.34
C HIS A 291 -6.93 -7.96 1.87
N GLN A 292 -6.76 -8.23 0.56
CA GLN A 292 -7.01 -9.56 0.01
C GLN A 292 -6.05 -10.63 0.56
N PRO A 293 -6.53 -11.87 0.71
CA PRO A 293 -7.89 -12.37 0.49
C PRO A 293 -8.82 -12.06 1.67
N GLY A 294 -8.36 -11.31 2.67
CA GLY A 294 -9.06 -10.89 3.88
C GLY A 294 -8.09 -10.72 5.05
N ASN A 295 -8.47 -9.91 6.04
CA ASN A 295 -7.62 -9.57 7.19
C ASN A 295 -7.28 -10.77 8.08
N TYR A 296 -8.06 -11.84 8.02
CA TYR A 296 -7.81 -13.07 8.80
C TYR A 296 -6.86 -14.05 8.11
N SER A 297 -6.53 -13.84 6.82
CA SER A 297 -5.55 -14.66 6.10
C SER A 297 -4.12 -14.21 6.38
N VAL A 298 -3.28 -15.17 6.67
CA VAL A 298 -1.82 -14.95 6.82
C VAL A 298 -1.07 -15.13 5.51
N GLU A 299 -1.73 -15.68 4.48
CA GLU A 299 -1.13 -15.94 3.18
C GLU A 299 -1.48 -14.81 2.19
N PRO A 300 -0.49 -14.21 1.52
CA PRO A 300 -0.74 -13.27 0.44
C PRO A 300 -1.31 -14.02 -0.77
N PRO A 301 -2.26 -13.43 -1.52
CA PRO A 301 -2.80 -14.05 -2.72
C PRO A 301 -1.73 -14.13 -3.84
N ASP A 302 -1.88 -15.12 -4.73
CA ASP A 302 -0.91 -15.38 -5.82
C ASP A 302 -0.68 -14.16 -6.73
N TRP A 303 -1.73 -13.41 -7.02
CA TRP A 303 -1.61 -12.20 -7.83
C TRP A 303 -0.74 -11.12 -7.15
N MET A 304 -0.80 -10.99 -5.82
CA MET A 304 0.02 -10.03 -5.07
C MET A 304 1.49 -10.44 -5.10
N ARG A 305 1.77 -11.73 -4.93
CA ARG A 305 3.13 -12.29 -5.09
C ARG A 305 3.67 -12.03 -6.49
N ALA A 306 2.85 -12.28 -7.52
CA ALA A 306 3.23 -12.06 -8.92
C ALA A 306 3.48 -10.57 -9.21
N LEU A 307 2.61 -9.66 -8.75
CA LEU A 307 2.78 -8.22 -8.91
C LEU A 307 4.03 -7.71 -8.20
N ALA A 308 4.26 -8.12 -6.95
CA ALA A 308 5.43 -7.74 -6.17
C ALA A 308 6.74 -8.16 -6.88
N LYS A 309 6.82 -9.41 -7.37
CA LYS A 309 7.98 -9.90 -8.15
C LYS A 309 8.16 -9.14 -9.45
N ALA A 310 7.07 -8.84 -10.17
CA ALA A 310 7.13 -8.04 -11.39
C ALA A 310 7.63 -6.61 -11.12
N CYS A 311 7.26 -6.00 -9.99
CA CYS A 311 7.80 -4.70 -9.58
C CYS A 311 9.31 -4.78 -9.28
N ILE A 312 9.78 -5.85 -8.61
CA ILE A 312 11.21 -6.08 -8.41
C ILE A 312 11.92 -6.22 -9.77
N ASP A 313 11.36 -6.98 -10.70
CA ASP A 313 11.92 -7.18 -12.05
C ASP A 313 11.94 -5.88 -12.87
N ALA A 314 11.00 -4.97 -12.62
CA ALA A 314 10.97 -3.63 -13.21
C ALA A 314 11.94 -2.63 -12.58
N GLY A 315 12.60 -2.98 -11.47
CA GLY A 315 13.63 -2.16 -10.82
C GLY A 315 13.29 -1.69 -9.39
N ALA A 316 12.20 -2.16 -8.78
CA ALA A 316 11.94 -1.87 -7.37
C ALA A 316 13.02 -2.48 -6.48
N THR A 317 13.44 -1.75 -5.46
CA THR A 317 14.42 -2.20 -4.45
C THR A 317 13.75 -2.99 -3.35
N LEU A 318 12.51 -2.64 -3.03
CA LEU A 318 11.76 -3.20 -1.92
C LEU A 318 10.26 -3.06 -2.16
N ILE A 319 9.49 -4.07 -1.71
CA ILE A 319 8.03 -4.03 -1.69
C ILE A 319 7.56 -4.10 -0.22
N ALA A 320 6.72 -3.14 0.18
CA ALA A 320 6.03 -3.13 1.46
C ALA A 320 4.52 -3.23 1.22
N VAL A 321 3.89 -4.27 1.78
CA VAL A 321 2.44 -4.46 1.69
C VAL A 321 1.80 -4.07 3.03
N HIS A 322 0.67 -3.39 2.94
CA HIS A 322 -0.15 -2.88 4.05
C HIS A 322 -1.61 -3.34 3.90
N GLY A 323 -2.44 -3.14 4.93
CA GLY A 323 -3.88 -3.39 4.91
C GLY A 323 -4.34 -4.62 5.70
N PRO A 324 -3.63 -5.77 5.73
CA PRO A 324 -4.08 -6.92 6.52
C PRO A 324 -4.12 -6.69 8.03
N HIS A 325 -3.53 -5.62 8.53
CA HIS A 325 -3.40 -5.24 9.94
C HIS A 325 -2.75 -6.29 10.84
N GLN A 326 -2.23 -7.38 10.28
CA GLN A 326 -1.49 -8.43 10.97
C GLN A 326 -0.24 -8.83 10.18
N LEU A 327 0.69 -9.49 10.83
CA LEU A 327 1.90 -9.98 10.18
C LEU A 327 1.58 -11.05 9.14
N ARG A 328 2.23 -10.93 7.98
CA ARG A 328 2.39 -11.97 6.97
C ARG A 328 3.88 -12.25 6.76
N GLY A 329 4.19 -13.28 5.96
CA GLY A 329 5.57 -13.66 5.69
C GLY A 329 6.36 -12.62 4.89
N ILE A 330 7.66 -12.84 4.86
CA ILE A 330 8.62 -12.05 4.09
C ILE A 330 9.28 -12.97 3.06
N GLU A 331 9.39 -12.53 1.82
CA GLU A 331 10.08 -13.22 0.75
C GLU A 331 11.31 -12.41 0.31
N ILE A 332 12.45 -13.09 0.12
CA ILE A 332 13.63 -12.47 -0.50
C ILE A 332 13.69 -12.95 -1.95
N TYR A 333 13.37 -12.05 -2.87
CA TYR A 333 13.36 -12.33 -4.29
C TYR A 333 14.46 -11.54 -5.00
N LYS A 334 15.41 -12.23 -5.64
CA LYS A 334 16.57 -11.60 -6.30
C LYS A 334 17.32 -10.62 -5.40
N ASP A 335 17.62 -11.03 -4.18
CA ASP A 335 18.26 -10.22 -3.14
C ASP A 335 17.51 -8.95 -2.75
N ARG A 336 16.20 -8.92 -2.92
CA ARG A 336 15.31 -7.79 -2.59
C ARG A 336 14.15 -8.24 -1.73
N PRO A 337 13.81 -7.54 -0.65
CA PRO A 337 12.77 -7.96 0.26
C PRO A 337 11.37 -7.62 -0.26
N ILE A 338 10.45 -8.54 -0.07
CA ILE A 338 9.01 -8.37 -0.22
C ILE A 338 8.40 -8.64 1.15
N LEU A 339 7.86 -7.60 1.78
CA LEU A 339 7.20 -7.66 3.08
C LEU A 339 5.70 -7.75 2.82
N TYR A 340 5.09 -8.94 2.97
CA TYR A 340 3.67 -9.16 2.61
C TYR A 340 2.67 -8.59 3.61
N SER A 341 3.08 -8.20 4.78
CA SER A 341 2.49 -7.27 5.75
C SER A 341 3.36 -7.22 7.00
N ILE A 342 3.60 -6.04 7.50
CA ILE A 342 4.32 -5.81 8.75
C ILE A 342 3.40 -5.39 9.91
N GLY A 343 2.07 -5.46 9.69
CA GLY A 343 1.05 -5.13 10.68
C GLY A 343 0.84 -3.63 10.85
N ASN A 344 0.20 -3.23 11.95
CA ASN A 344 -0.05 -1.85 12.28
C ASN A 344 1.17 -1.21 12.96
N PHE A 345 1.33 0.10 12.78
CA PHE A 345 2.28 0.88 13.58
C PHE A 345 1.55 1.76 14.60
N PHE A 346 0.44 2.35 14.18
CA PHE A 346 -0.57 2.92 15.07
C PHE A 346 -1.92 2.31 14.73
N PHE A 347 -2.69 1.96 15.75
CA PHE A 347 -4.01 1.37 15.60
C PHE A 347 -4.95 1.94 16.66
N GLN A 348 -5.24 3.24 16.55
CA GLN A 348 -6.08 3.98 17.48
C GLN A 348 -7.52 4.09 16.98
N ASN A 349 -7.95 3.12 16.21
CA ASN A 349 -9.28 3.01 15.60
C ASN A 349 -10.44 3.12 16.60
N GLU A 350 -10.23 2.75 17.86
CA GLU A 350 -11.23 2.82 18.91
C GLU A 350 -11.48 4.26 19.45
N THR A 351 -10.69 5.23 18.99
CA THR A 351 -10.79 6.62 19.47
C THR A 351 -10.92 7.65 18.34
N ILE A 352 -11.45 7.21 17.20
CA ILE A 352 -11.86 8.12 16.13
C ILE A 352 -13.06 8.93 16.62
N ASP A 353 -12.98 10.24 16.49
CA ASP A 353 -13.99 11.20 16.91
C ASP A 353 -13.86 12.49 16.07
N PRO A 354 -14.94 12.97 15.45
CA PRO A 354 -16.30 12.40 15.39
C PRO A 354 -16.46 11.29 14.34
N GLU A 355 -17.49 10.48 14.53
CA GLU A 355 -17.94 9.48 13.58
C GLU A 355 -19.26 9.91 12.93
N PRO A 356 -19.56 9.56 11.66
CA PRO A 356 -20.83 9.88 11.02
C PRO A 356 -22.00 9.10 11.61
N ALA A 357 -23.23 9.62 11.44
CA ALA A 357 -24.46 9.00 11.95
C ALA A 357 -24.65 7.56 11.48
N ASP A 358 -24.26 7.25 10.23
CA ASP A 358 -24.27 5.91 9.65
C ASP A 358 -23.55 4.88 10.53
N ARG A 359 -22.50 5.31 11.21
CA ARG A 359 -21.72 4.45 12.11
C ARG A 359 -22.47 4.10 13.38
N TYR A 360 -23.18 5.08 13.96
CA TYR A 360 -24.05 4.87 15.12
C TYR A 360 -25.22 3.96 14.78
N GLU A 361 -25.85 4.18 13.61
CA GLU A 361 -26.94 3.35 13.13
C GLU A 361 -26.47 1.89 12.93
N ALA A 362 -25.32 1.67 12.32
CA ALA A 362 -24.73 0.34 12.14
C ALA A 362 -24.41 -0.36 13.47
N ALA A 363 -24.14 0.40 14.53
CA ALA A 363 -23.96 -0.11 15.90
C ALA A 363 -25.30 -0.29 16.67
N GLY A 364 -26.46 -0.03 16.02
CA GLY A 364 -27.76 -0.11 16.65
C GLY A 364 -28.07 1.03 17.63
N LEU A 365 -27.35 2.15 17.51
CA LEU A 365 -27.50 3.33 18.35
C LEU A 365 -28.37 4.39 17.65
N GLY A 366 -29.11 5.15 18.45
CA GLY A 366 -29.93 6.26 17.94
C GLY A 366 -29.09 7.51 17.62
N PRO A 367 -29.73 8.51 16.94
CA PRO A 367 -29.05 9.74 16.54
C PRO A 367 -28.62 10.63 17.71
N ASP A 368 -29.20 10.41 18.91
CA ASP A 368 -28.89 11.15 20.12
C ASP A 368 -27.85 10.45 21.02
N ALA A 369 -27.28 9.32 20.53
CA ALA A 369 -26.25 8.60 21.28
C ALA A 369 -24.97 9.44 21.40
N LEU A 370 -24.31 9.32 22.54
CA LEU A 370 -23.05 9.99 22.78
C LEU A 370 -21.90 9.20 22.13
N VAL A 371 -20.80 9.88 21.84
CA VAL A 371 -19.56 9.22 21.38
C VAL A 371 -19.13 8.12 22.35
N SER A 372 -19.28 8.35 23.67
CA SER A 372 -18.99 7.33 24.69
C SER A 372 -19.86 6.08 24.57
N ASP A 373 -21.11 6.20 24.16
CA ASP A 373 -22.01 5.05 23.98
C ASP A 373 -21.54 4.19 22.81
N TYR A 374 -21.10 4.84 21.74
CA TYR A 374 -20.52 4.16 20.58
C TYR A 374 -19.19 3.47 20.93
N LEU A 375 -18.29 4.14 21.66
CA LEU A 375 -17.03 3.55 22.12
C LEU A 375 -17.26 2.33 23.00
N LEU A 376 -18.24 2.40 23.93
CA LEU A 376 -18.63 1.25 24.77
C LEU A 376 -19.23 0.11 23.95
N ALA A 377 -20.01 0.41 22.92
CA ALA A 377 -20.54 -0.61 22.01
C ALA A 377 -19.39 -1.34 21.29
N LYS A 378 -18.39 -0.60 20.80
CA LYS A 378 -17.18 -1.18 20.21
C LYS A 378 -16.36 -2.03 21.19
N GLU A 379 -16.15 -1.60 22.42
CA GLU A 379 -15.43 -2.38 23.45
C GLU A 379 -16.11 -3.73 23.75
N ASN A 380 -17.44 -3.76 23.68
CA ASN A 380 -18.24 -4.95 23.94
C ASN A 380 -18.35 -5.89 22.72
N GLU A 381 -17.84 -5.54 21.55
CA GLU A 381 -17.80 -6.43 20.40
C GLU A 381 -16.90 -7.63 20.70
N SER A 382 -17.52 -8.81 20.88
CA SER A 382 -16.80 -10.08 21.08
C SER A 382 -16.10 -10.60 19.83
N LYS A 383 -16.28 -9.94 18.70
CA LYS A 383 -15.74 -10.28 17.38
C LYS A 383 -15.21 -9.03 16.71
N GLY A 384 -14.09 -9.17 15.98
CA GLY A 384 -13.50 -8.05 15.24
C GLY A 384 -12.11 -7.67 15.73
N PHE A 385 -11.65 -6.50 15.34
CA PHE A 385 -10.28 -6.04 15.57
C PHE A 385 -9.90 -5.94 17.06
N PRO A 386 -10.73 -5.42 17.98
CA PRO A 386 -10.33 -5.29 19.38
C PRO A 386 -10.09 -6.64 20.07
N SER A 387 -10.73 -7.72 19.61
CA SER A 387 -10.73 -9.02 20.27
C SER A 387 -9.46 -9.85 20.08
N SER A 388 -8.63 -9.53 19.11
CA SER A 388 -7.46 -10.37 18.79
C SER A 388 -6.12 -9.63 18.99
N PRO A 389 -5.17 -10.19 19.76
CA PRO A 389 -3.84 -9.61 19.94
C PRO A 389 -3.06 -9.43 18.64
N LYS A 390 -3.41 -10.15 17.57
CA LYS A 390 -2.73 -10.08 16.26
C LYS A 390 -2.71 -8.69 15.66
N TRP A 391 -3.76 -7.90 15.90
CA TRP A 391 -3.89 -6.55 15.39
C TRP A 391 -3.02 -5.53 16.14
N PHE A 392 -2.56 -5.92 17.33
CA PHE A 392 -1.73 -5.12 18.23
C PHE A 392 -0.28 -5.60 18.28
N GLU A 393 0.13 -6.46 17.36
CA GLU A 393 1.48 -7.01 17.25
C GLU A 393 2.01 -6.83 15.84
N SER A 394 3.17 -6.19 15.72
CA SER A 394 3.77 -5.86 14.44
C SER A 394 5.30 -5.82 14.51
N VAL A 395 5.94 -5.37 13.44
CA VAL A 395 7.38 -5.13 13.41
C VAL A 395 7.72 -3.82 12.71
N LEU A 396 8.74 -3.12 13.19
CA LEU A 396 9.46 -2.13 12.41
C LEU A 396 10.53 -2.88 11.60
N ALA A 397 10.49 -2.78 10.28
CA ALA A 397 11.49 -3.39 9.41
C ALA A 397 12.60 -2.40 9.09
N LEU A 398 13.86 -2.81 9.31
CA LEU A 398 15.07 -2.03 9.07
C LEU A 398 15.97 -2.74 8.07
N PRO A 399 15.62 -2.76 6.76
CA PRO A 399 16.49 -3.29 5.73
C PRO A 399 17.68 -2.35 5.48
N ALA A 400 18.87 -2.93 5.43
CA ALA A 400 20.11 -2.26 5.07
C ALA A 400 20.60 -2.77 3.70
N PHE A 401 20.90 -1.83 2.83
CA PHE A 401 21.40 -2.12 1.49
C PHE A 401 22.86 -1.69 1.39
N GLU A 402 23.67 -2.53 0.76
CA GLU A 402 25.05 -2.22 0.41
C GLU A 402 25.24 -2.42 -1.11
N LYS A 403 25.77 -1.40 -1.77
CA LYS A 403 25.92 -1.43 -3.23
C LYS A 403 24.62 -1.79 -3.99
N GLY A 404 23.48 -1.29 -3.49
CA GLY A 404 22.16 -1.49 -4.08
C GLY A 404 21.52 -2.87 -3.85
N VAL A 405 22.11 -3.75 -3.03
CA VAL A 405 21.55 -5.06 -2.68
C VAL A 405 21.34 -5.18 -1.18
N LEU A 406 20.30 -5.92 -0.77
CA LEU A 406 20.02 -6.18 0.64
C LEU A 406 21.20 -6.95 1.28
N SER A 407 21.83 -6.36 2.28
CA SER A 407 22.90 -6.97 3.07
C SER A 407 22.39 -7.58 4.37
N GLU A 408 21.52 -6.86 5.06
CA GLU A 408 20.90 -7.25 6.33
C GLU A 408 19.49 -6.68 6.41
N MET A 409 18.60 -7.35 7.10
CA MET A 409 17.31 -6.81 7.51
C MET A 409 17.06 -7.17 8.96
N ARG A 410 16.88 -6.14 9.81
CA ARG A 410 16.47 -6.29 11.20
C ARG A 410 14.98 -6.03 11.32
N LEU A 411 14.30 -6.89 12.07
CA LEU A 411 12.88 -6.82 12.34
C LEU A 411 12.71 -6.62 13.85
N VAL A 412 12.27 -5.43 14.21
CA VAL A 412 12.09 -5.02 15.60
C VAL A 412 10.66 -5.31 16.00
N PRO A 413 10.40 -6.23 16.93
CA PRO A 413 9.05 -6.60 17.34
C PRO A 413 8.40 -5.46 18.14
N LEU A 414 7.14 -5.17 17.81
CA LEU A 414 6.36 -4.07 18.38
C LEU A 414 5.10 -4.61 19.06
N ASP A 415 4.77 -4.00 20.19
CA ASP A 415 3.53 -4.16 20.93
C ASP A 415 2.74 -2.85 20.90
N LEU A 416 1.51 -2.89 20.41
CA LEU A 416 0.60 -1.75 20.37
C LEU A 416 -0.32 -1.69 21.60
N GLY A 417 -0.08 -2.55 22.61
CA GLY A 417 -0.72 -2.43 23.93
C GLY A 417 -2.21 -2.75 23.93
N GLN A 418 -2.65 -3.91 23.38
CA GLN A 418 -4.06 -4.33 23.38
C GLN A 418 -4.73 -4.23 24.75
N THR A 419 -4.01 -4.58 25.82
CA THR A 419 -4.52 -4.59 27.19
C THR A 419 -4.28 -3.28 27.94
N MET A 420 -3.67 -2.30 27.27
CA MET A 420 -3.42 -0.99 27.86
C MET A 420 -4.72 -0.19 27.98
N PRO A 421 -4.77 0.79 28.89
CA PRO A 421 -5.86 1.75 28.92
C PRO A 421 -6.04 2.44 27.55
N LEU A 422 -7.28 2.80 27.21
CA LEU A 422 -7.65 3.38 25.93
C LEU A 422 -6.73 4.54 25.47
N PRO A 423 -6.30 5.49 26.35
CA PRO A 423 -5.39 6.57 25.95
C PRO A 423 -4.00 6.11 25.49
N GLN A 424 -3.62 4.86 25.75
CA GLN A 424 -2.31 4.30 25.39
C GLN A 424 -2.40 3.15 24.38
N ARG A 425 -3.59 2.55 24.24
CA ARG A 425 -3.86 1.44 23.33
C ARG A 425 -3.66 1.88 21.88
N GLY A 426 -3.21 0.98 21.02
CA GLY A 426 -2.97 1.27 19.62
C GLY A 426 -1.70 2.08 19.33
N THR A 427 -0.82 2.27 20.32
CA THR A 427 0.44 3.01 20.17
C THR A 427 1.62 2.04 20.21
N ALA A 428 2.38 1.94 19.12
CA ALA A 428 3.53 1.02 19.04
C ALA A 428 4.62 1.36 20.07
N ARG A 429 5.16 0.31 20.67
CA ARG A 429 6.34 0.33 21.56
C ARG A 429 7.22 -0.87 21.24
N LEU A 430 8.48 -0.81 21.61
CA LEU A 430 9.32 -2.01 21.60
C LEU A 430 8.67 -3.08 22.50
N ALA A 431 8.46 -4.26 21.96
CA ALA A 431 7.84 -5.34 22.69
C ALA A 431 8.77 -5.85 23.81
N GLU A 432 8.22 -6.19 24.98
CA GLU A 432 8.96 -6.83 26.05
C GLU A 432 9.46 -8.23 25.63
N SER A 433 10.53 -8.71 26.26
CA SER A 433 11.29 -9.89 25.83
C SER A 433 10.45 -11.14 25.55
N GLY A 434 9.46 -11.45 26.38
CA GLY A 434 8.57 -12.62 26.18
C GLY A 434 7.66 -12.45 24.97
N LYS A 435 7.02 -11.28 24.83
CA LYS A 435 6.15 -10.93 23.71
C LYS A 435 6.96 -10.76 22.42
N ALA A 436 8.12 -10.11 22.51
CA ALA A 436 9.04 -9.96 21.38
C ALA A 436 9.40 -11.31 20.77
N ARG A 437 9.75 -12.27 21.61
CA ARG A 437 10.08 -13.63 21.18
C ARG A 437 8.90 -14.31 20.49
N ALA A 438 7.69 -14.24 21.05
CA ALA A 438 6.48 -14.83 20.48
C ALA A 438 6.13 -14.24 19.12
N ILE A 439 6.25 -12.89 18.96
CA ILE A 439 6.06 -12.19 17.68
C ILE A 439 7.06 -12.71 16.64
N LEU A 440 8.34 -12.82 17.01
CA LEU A 440 9.40 -13.22 16.07
C LEU A 440 9.32 -14.70 15.71
N GLU A 441 8.98 -15.60 16.63
CA GLU A 441 8.77 -17.03 16.35
C GLU A 441 7.57 -17.21 15.39
N ARG A 442 6.49 -16.45 15.59
CA ARG A 442 5.37 -16.43 14.63
C ARG A 442 5.82 -15.94 13.26
N LEU A 443 6.60 -14.85 13.18
CA LEU A 443 7.09 -14.32 11.92
C LEU A 443 8.05 -15.30 11.22
N GLN A 444 8.91 -16.01 11.94
CA GLN A 444 9.73 -17.10 11.38
C GLN A 444 8.86 -18.15 10.69
N ALA A 445 7.79 -18.60 11.37
CA ALA A 445 6.86 -19.58 10.81
C ALA A 445 6.17 -19.04 9.53
N LEU A 446 5.77 -17.77 9.51
CA LEU A 446 5.17 -17.11 8.35
C LEU A 446 6.15 -16.93 7.18
N CYS A 447 7.45 -16.81 7.45
CA CYS A 447 8.49 -16.66 6.44
C CYS A 447 8.93 -18.01 5.83
N ALA A 448 8.75 -19.11 6.53
CA ALA A 448 9.20 -20.44 6.12
C ALA A 448 8.68 -20.88 4.74
N PRO A 449 7.39 -20.68 4.36
CA PRO A 449 6.87 -21.02 3.03
C PRO A 449 7.56 -20.29 1.88
N PHE A 450 8.22 -19.14 2.16
CA PHE A 450 8.96 -18.34 1.18
C PHE A 450 10.46 -18.68 1.14
N GLY A 451 10.91 -19.62 1.95
CA GLY A 451 12.33 -19.98 2.08
C GLY A 451 13.19 -18.92 2.77
N THR A 452 12.57 -17.92 3.39
CA THR A 452 13.27 -16.86 4.11
C THR A 452 13.56 -17.32 5.54
N ARG A 453 14.85 -17.43 5.88
CA ARG A 453 15.30 -17.82 7.22
C ARG A 453 15.58 -16.56 8.04
N LEU A 454 14.83 -16.39 9.11
CA LEU A 454 15.08 -15.36 10.11
C LEU A 454 15.77 -15.99 11.31
N GLU A 455 16.80 -15.36 11.83
CA GLU A 455 17.43 -15.71 13.09
C GLU A 455 16.90 -14.77 14.18
N ILE A 456 16.72 -15.27 15.41
CA ILE A 456 16.31 -14.45 16.54
C ILE A 456 17.55 -14.18 17.37
N GLU A 457 18.04 -12.95 17.32
CA GLU A 457 19.25 -12.51 17.97
C GLU A 457 18.97 -11.27 18.82
N HIS A 458 19.31 -11.31 20.10
CA HIS A 458 19.15 -10.17 21.01
C HIS A 458 17.77 -9.49 20.99
N GLY A 459 16.70 -10.31 20.81
CA GLY A 459 15.32 -9.79 20.74
C GLY A 459 14.91 -9.19 19.40
N LEU A 460 15.70 -9.36 18.35
CA LEU A 460 15.43 -8.94 16.98
C LEU A 460 15.31 -10.16 16.07
N GLY A 461 14.44 -10.08 15.06
CA GLY A 461 14.48 -10.96 13.90
C GLY A 461 15.53 -10.45 12.92
N VAL A 462 16.45 -11.29 12.50
CA VAL A 462 17.55 -10.89 11.63
C VAL A 462 17.60 -11.80 10.41
N TRP A 463 17.62 -11.20 9.24
CA TRP A 463 18.00 -11.86 8.00
C TRP A 463 19.32 -11.27 7.53
N ARG A 464 20.25 -12.14 7.15
CA ARG A 464 21.53 -11.75 6.55
C ARG A 464 21.71 -12.42 5.20
N ARG A 465 22.31 -11.67 4.29
CA ARG A 465 22.66 -12.24 2.98
C ARG A 465 23.64 -13.39 3.15
N PRO A 466 23.33 -14.60 2.61
CA PRO A 466 24.28 -15.69 2.63
C PRO A 466 25.60 -15.29 1.94
N PRO A 467 26.75 -15.74 2.42
CA PRO A 467 28.00 -15.53 1.73
C PRO A 467 27.90 -16.10 0.32
N ALA A 468 28.51 -15.42 -0.66
CA ALA A 468 28.54 -15.91 -2.03
C ALA A 468 29.11 -17.33 -2.03
N ALA A 469 28.40 -18.28 -2.64
CA ALA A 469 28.91 -19.63 -2.76
C ALA A 469 30.29 -19.57 -3.45
N THR A 470 31.32 -19.96 -2.74
CA THR A 470 32.67 -20.10 -3.31
C THR A 470 32.54 -21.09 -4.45
N LYS A 471 32.74 -20.64 -5.70
CA LYS A 471 32.84 -21.56 -6.82
C LYS A 471 33.94 -22.53 -6.45
N ALA A 472 33.58 -23.76 -6.11
CA ALA A 472 34.56 -24.84 -5.99
C ALA A 472 35.23 -24.92 -7.34
N HIS A 473 36.51 -24.54 -7.41
CA HIS A 473 37.34 -24.94 -8.50
C HIS A 473 37.41 -26.47 -8.44
N LEU A 474 36.63 -27.12 -9.28
CA LEU A 474 36.89 -28.54 -9.60
C LEU A 474 38.26 -28.61 -10.21
N PRO A 475 39.11 -29.53 -9.73
CA PRO A 475 40.46 -29.72 -10.23
C PRO A 475 40.50 -30.21 -11.69
#